data_6e6170393f16f9103cdb3e2b7ee41387
#
_entry.id   6e6170393f16f9103cdb3e2b7ee41387
#
_cell.length_a   1.000
_cell.length_b   1.000
_cell.length_c   1.000
_cell.angle_alpha   90.00
_cell.angle_beta   90.00
_cell.angle_gamma   90.00
#
_symmetry.space_group_name_H-M   'P 1'
#
loop_
_entity.id
_entity.type
_entity.pdbx_description
1 polymer ?
#
loop_
_entity_poly.entity_id
_entity_poly.type
_entity_poly.pdbx_seq_one_letter_code
_entity_poly.pdbx_strand_id
1 'polypeptide(L)'
;MMKKCLLVGVPLLAVTMLSLAAVGQVTKGKSRPLLTKQLMGGLVQPNCKNLGAGLKEAPADDKAWEALATNAALLNEAGHVLMADGRCPDGEWAQAAKTLQECSEVLVGKIEAKDVEGAQGAFKAMTAACAACHKAHKKS
;
A
#
# COMPACT_ATOMS: atom_id res chain seq x y z
N MET A 1 -42.79 -28.65 56.65
CA MET A 1 -43.13 -28.09 55.32
C MET A 1 -41.85 -27.61 54.67
N MET A 2 -41.28 -28.44 53.80
CA MET A 2 -40.00 -28.14 53.09
C MET A 2 -40.34 -27.57 51.69
N LYS A 3 -39.98 -26.31 51.47
CA LYS A 3 -40.10 -25.67 50.13
C LYS A 3 -38.87 -26.01 49.32
N LYS A 4 -39.06 -26.77 48.28
CA LYS A 4 -38.03 -27.09 47.28
C LYS A 4 -37.79 -25.87 46.40
N CYS A 5 -36.59 -25.26 46.45
CA CYS A 5 -36.14 -24.30 45.48
C CYS A 5 -35.70 -25.02 44.21
N LEU A 6 -36.42 -24.75 43.12
CA LEU A 6 -36.12 -25.24 41.78
C LEU A 6 -35.06 -24.30 41.17
N LEU A 7 -33.83 -24.76 41.05
CA LEU A 7 -32.76 -24.07 40.32
C LEU A 7 -33.00 -24.27 38.82
N VAL A 8 -33.44 -23.19 38.16
CA VAL A 8 -33.51 -23.13 36.70
C VAL A 8 -32.11 -22.78 36.19
N GLY A 9 -31.43 -23.78 35.68
CA GLY A 9 -30.14 -23.59 35.01
C GLY A 9 -30.37 -22.93 33.64
N VAL A 10 -29.85 -21.70 33.51
CA VAL A 10 -29.79 -21.00 32.23
C VAL A 10 -28.57 -21.55 31.48
N PRO A 11 -28.69 -22.13 30.29
CA PRO A 11 -27.54 -22.50 29.49
C PRO A 11 -26.88 -21.25 28.95
N LEU A 12 -25.65 -20.99 29.39
CA LEU A 12 -24.77 -19.96 28.86
C LEU A 12 -24.38 -20.36 27.43
N LEU A 13 -25.11 -19.83 26.44
CA LEU A 13 -24.75 -19.96 25.05
C LEU A 13 -23.47 -19.12 24.85
N ALA A 14 -22.34 -19.78 24.83
CA ALA A 14 -21.07 -19.19 24.40
C ALA A 14 -21.17 -18.91 22.90
N VAL A 15 -21.52 -17.67 22.55
CA VAL A 15 -21.39 -17.15 21.19
C VAL A 15 -19.90 -16.99 20.92
N THR A 16 -19.29 -18.02 20.35
CA THR A 16 -17.95 -17.90 19.75
C THR A 16 -18.07 -16.96 18.55
N MET A 17 -17.73 -15.69 18.78
CA MET A 17 -17.47 -14.75 17.70
C MET A 17 -16.27 -15.28 16.91
N LEU A 18 -16.57 -16.01 15.86
CA LEU A 18 -15.59 -16.30 14.81
C LEU A 18 -15.29 -14.98 14.12
N SER A 19 -14.26 -14.27 14.63
CA SER A 19 -13.66 -13.15 13.90
C SER A 19 -13.09 -13.73 12.62
N LEU A 20 -13.89 -13.68 11.54
CA LEU A 20 -13.36 -13.77 10.19
C LEU A 20 -12.39 -12.60 10.05
N ALA A 21 -11.11 -12.86 10.30
CA ALA A 21 -10.06 -11.98 9.85
C ALA A 21 -10.32 -11.76 8.37
N ALA A 22 -10.80 -10.58 8.02
CA ALA A 22 -10.96 -10.16 6.64
C ALA A 22 -9.57 -10.17 6.04
N VAL A 23 -9.25 -11.29 5.43
CA VAL A 23 -8.02 -11.46 4.68
C VAL A 23 -8.06 -10.42 3.60
N GLY A 24 -7.16 -9.43 3.70
CA GLY A 24 -7.02 -8.34 2.74
C GLY A 24 -6.80 -8.88 1.34
N GLN A 25 -7.89 -9.32 0.72
CA GLN A 25 -7.85 -9.79 -0.66
C GLN A 25 -7.75 -8.58 -1.56
N VAL A 26 -6.91 -8.71 -2.55
CA VAL A 26 -6.78 -7.88 -3.73
C VAL A 26 -8.15 -7.52 -4.27
N THR A 27 -8.73 -6.43 -3.80
CA THR A 27 -10.10 -6.08 -4.12
C THR A 27 -10.15 -5.26 -5.40
N LYS A 28 -11.17 -5.54 -6.18
CA LYS A 28 -11.61 -4.65 -7.26
C LYS A 28 -12.20 -3.39 -6.63
N GLY A 29 -11.95 -2.23 -7.22
CA GLY A 29 -12.63 -1.00 -6.82
C GLY A 29 -14.14 -1.10 -7.02
N LYS A 30 -14.93 -0.29 -6.32
CA LYS A 30 -16.40 -0.26 -6.42
C LYS A 30 -16.87 0.18 -7.80
N SER A 31 -16.23 1.21 -8.36
CA SER A 31 -16.57 1.79 -9.67
C SER A 31 -15.47 1.59 -10.72
N ARG A 32 -14.21 1.44 -10.29
CA ARG A 32 -13.06 1.27 -11.18
C ARG A 32 -12.80 -0.21 -11.44
N PRO A 33 -12.70 -0.66 -12.71
CA PRO A 33 -12.63 -2.10 -13.04
C PRO A 33 -11.29 -2.76 -12.70
N LEU A 34 -10.22 -1.99 -12.54
CA LEU A 34 -8.87 -2.52 -12.35
C LEU A 34 -8.74 -3.23 -11.00
N LEU A 35 -8.24 -4.45 -11.01
CA LEU A 35 -7.88 -5.16 -9.77
C LEU A 35 -6.62 -4.54 -9.15
N THR A 36 -6.50 -4.59 -7.83
CA THR A 36 -5.28 -4.13 -7.14
C THR A 36 -4.02 -4.86 -7.64
N LYS A 37 -4.11 -6.17 -7.91
CA LYS A 37 -3.01 -6.94 -8.52
C LYS A 37 -2.60 -6.38 -9.89
N GLN A 38 -3.56 -5.95 -10.70
CA GLN A 38 -3.29 -5.35 -12.02
C GLN A 38 -2.67 -3.95 -11.86
N LEU A 39 -3.14 -3.15 -10.89
CA LEU A 39 -2.53 -1.88 -10.54
C LEU A 39 -1.06 -2.06 -10.13
N MET A 40 -0.78 -3.03 -9.25
CA MET A 40 0.58 -3.34 -8.83
C MET A 40 1.47 -3.79 -10.00
N GLY A 41 0.99 -4.70 -10.84
CA GLY A 41 1.77 -5.24 -11.97
C GLY A 41 1.89 -4.29 -13.15
N GLY A 42 0.84 -3.52 -13.45
CA GLY A 42 0.77 -2.64 -14.63
C GLY A 42 1.26 -1.22 -14.40
N LEU A 43 1.18 -0.72 -13.16
CA LEU A 43 1.60 0.64 -12.85
C LEU A 43 2.75 0.68 -11.83
N VAL A 44 2.58 0.11 -10.65
CA VAL A 44 3.55 0.27 -9.57
C VAL A 44 4.89 -0.40 -9.88
N GLN A 45 4.87 -1.67 -10.28
CA GLN A 45 6.08 -2.45 -10.51
C GLN A 45 6.97 -1.89 -11.63
N PRO A 46 6.47 -1.55 -12.83
CA PRO A 46 7.33 -1.01 -13.88
C PRO A 46 7.94 0.34 -13.50
N ASN A 47 7.18 1.26 -12.90
CA ASN A 47 7.71 2.55 -12.48
C ASN A 47 8.75 2.42 -11.36
N CYS A 48 8.53 1.54 -10.40
CA CYS A 48 9.49 1.23 -9.34
C CYS A 48 10.79 0.63 -9.92
N LYS A 49 10.70 -0.28 -10.88
CA LYS A 49 11.88 -0.85 -11.56
C LYS A 49 12.67 0.19 -12.34
N ASN A 50 11.99 1.06 -13.08
CA ASN A 50 12.61 2.14 -13.84
C ASN A 50 13.36 3.11 -12.92
N LEU A 51 12.75 3.51 -11.79
CA LEU A 51 13.41 4.32 -10.77
C LEU A 51 14.63 3.62 -10.19
N GLY A 52 14.51 2.35 -9.80
CA GLY A 52 15.62 1.59 -9.24
C GLY A 52 16.77 1.37 -10.23
N ALA A 53 16.49 1.34 -11.53
CA ALA A 53 17.52 1.25 -12.57
C ALA A 53 18.16 2.63 -12.85
N GLY A 54 17.32 3.67 -13.02
CA GLY A 54 17.77 5.00 -13.44
C GLY A 54 18.42 5.84 -12.35
N LEU A 55 18.21 5.47 -11.06
CA LEU A 55 18.85 6.15 -9.93
C LEU A 55 20.14 5.45 -9.43
N LYS A 56 20.64 4.41 -10.12
CA LYS A 56 21.93 3.79 -9.75
C LYS A 56 23.09 4.74 -9.91
N GLU A 57 23.03 5.56 -10.93
CA GLU A 57 24.00 6.60 -11.28
C GLU A 57 23.24 7.90 -11.63
N ALA A 58 23.96 9.01 -11.75
CA ALA A 58 23.34 10.25 -12.19
C ALA A 58 22.80 10.11 -13.62
N PRO A 59 21.52 10.45 -13.87
CA PRO A 59 20.97 10.48 -15.22
C PRO A 59 21.77 11.35 -16.16
N ALA A 60 21.97 10.87 -17.40
CA ALA A 60 22.90 11.47 -18.37
C ALA A 60 22.43 12.83 -18.92
N ASP A 61 21.12 13.06 -18.99
CA ASP A 61 20.51 14.23 -19.61
C ASP A 61 19.17 14.60 -18.97
N ASP A 62 18.63 15.75 -19.35
CA ASP A 62 17.36 16.26 -18.83
C ASP A 62 16.18 15.35 -19.15
N LYS A 63 16.19 14.68 -20.29
CA LYS A 63 15.15 13.74 -20.68
C LYS A 63 15.11 12.51 -19.76
N ALA A 64 16.27 12.03 -19.35
CA ALA A 64 16.38 10.94 -18.39
C ALA A 64 15.87 11.36 -17.01
N TRP A 65 16.17 12.57 -16.56
CA TRP A 65 15.62 13.15 -15.33
C TRP A 65 14.10 13.28 -15.38
N GLU A 66 13.55 13.82 -16.47
CA GLU A 66 12.10 13.96 -16.68
C GLU A 66 11.37 12.60 -16.67
N ALA A 67 11.95 11.59 -17.29
CA ALA A 67 11.42 10.24 -17.28
C ALA A 67 11.36 9.67 -15.86
N LEU A 68 12.37 9.90 -15.03
CA LEU A 68 12.37 9.47 -13.64
C LEU A 68 11.34 10.25 -12.79
N ALA A 69 11.21 11.56 -13.00
CA ALA A 69 10.18 12.37 -12.33
C ALA A 69 8.79 11.86 -12.67
N THR A 70 8.54 11.53 -13.93
CA THR A 70 7.28 10.92 -14.37
C THR A 70 7.02 9.58 -13.68
N ASN A 71 8.02 8.70 -13.60
CA ASN A 71 7.87 7.41 -12.89
C ASN A 71 7.55 7.62 -11.41
N ALA A 72 8.17 8.58 -10.74
CA ALA A 72 7.90 8.90 -9.34
C ALA A 72 6.49 9.48 -9.13
N ALA A 73 6.05 10.38 -10.01
CA ALA A 73 4.70 10.94 -10.01
C ALA A 73 3.63 9.85 -10.21
N LEU A 74 3.86 8.90 -11.10
CA LEU A 74 2.95 7.76 -11.30
C LEU A 74 2.85 6.87 -10.06
N LEU A 75 3.89 6.75 -9.26
CA LEU A 75 3.84 6.05 -7.98
C LEU A 75 3.03 6.84 -6.93
N ASN A 76 3.12 8.18 -6.95
CA ASN A 76 2.27 9.03 -6.12
C ASN A 76 0.79 8.81 -6.45
N GLU A 77 0.41 8.88 -7.73
CA GLU A 77 -0.95 8.59 -8.20
C GLU A 77 -1.42 7.19 -7.81
N ALA A 78 -0.54 6.18 -7.90
CA ALA A 78 -0.86 4.84 -7.44
C ALA A 78 -1.21 4.80 -5.94
N GLY A 79 -0.51 5.56 -5.10
CA GLY A 79 -0.81 5.71 -3.69
C GLY A 79 -2.22 6.25 -3.43
N HIS A 80 -2.66 7.25 -4.21
CA HIS A 80 -4.03 7.77 -4.15
C HIS A 80 -5.06 6.75 -4.61
N VAL A 81 -4.78 6.03 -5.69
CA VAL A 81 -5.67 4.97 -6.20
C VAL A 81 -5.82 3.83 -5.19
N LEU A 82 -4.79 3.49 -4.45
CA LEU A 82 -4.82 2.45 -3.39
C LEU A 82 -5.74 2.82 -2.23
N MET A 83 -5.95 4.10 -1.97
CA MET A 83 -6.87 4.60 -0.93
C MET A 83 -8.31 4.78 -1.44
N ALA A 84 -8.47 4.96 -2.75
CA ALA A 84 -9.75 5.30 -3.36
C ALA A 84 -10.63 4.07 -3.62
N ASP A 85 -11.92 4.35 -3.84
CA ASP A 85 -12.88 3.43 -4.45
C ASP A 85 -13.09 2.12 -3.66
N GLY A 86 -12.91 2.18 -2.32
CA GLY A 86 -13.10 1.05 -1.43
C GLY A 86 -12.00 0.00 -1.47
N ARG A 87 -10.81 0.34 -1.99
CA ARG A 87 -9.65 -0.57 -2.04
C ARG A 87 -8.92 -0.72 -0.71
N CYS A 88 -9.04 0.27 0.18
CA CYS A 88 -8.38 0.28 1.48
C CYS A 88 -9.12 -0.63 2.46
N PRO A 89 -8.56 -1.78 2.87
CA PRO A 89 -9.22 -2.71 3.78
C PRO A 89 -9.05 -2.34 5.26
N ASP A 90 -7.95 -1.69 5.63
CA ASP A 90 -7.58 -1.43 7.03
C ASP A 90 -6.57 -0.29 7.20
N GLY A 91 -6.21 -0.01 8.45
CA GLY A 91 -5.29 1.06 8.81
C GLY A 91 -3.84 0.83 8.39
N GLU A 92 -3.40 -0.42 8.32
CA GLU A 92 -2.04 -0.77 7.89
C GLU A 92 -1.85 -0.52 6.38
N TRP A 93 -2.86 -0.87 5.59
CA TRP A 93 -2.93 -0.49 4.19
C TRP A 93 -2.95 1.02 4.00
N ALA A 94 -3.81 1.74 4.76
CA ALA A 94 -3.92 3.19 4.70
C ALA A 94 -2.58 3.87 4.99
N GLN A 95 -1.88 3.43 6.04
CA GLN A 95 -0.57 3.97 6.39
C GLN A 95 0.47 3.71 5.30
N ALA A 96 0.51 2.52 4.74
CA ALA A 96 1.45 2.19 3.66
C ALA A 96 1.17 3.00 2.38
N ALA A 97 -0.10 3.16 2.00
CA ALA A 97 -0.48 3.97 0.85
C ALA A 97 -0.16 5.46 1.05
N LYS A 98 -0.37 5.99 2.27
CA LYS A 98 0.03 7.35 2.64
C LYS A 98 1.55 7.54 2.57
N THR A 99 2.32 6.60 3.12
CA THR A 99 3.79 6.65 3.03
C THR A 99 4.26 6.60 1.57
N LEU A 100 3.60 5.81 0.71
CA LEU A 100 3.89 5.80 -0.72
C LEU A 100 3.67 7.19 -1.35
N GLN A 101 2.57 7.87 -1.02
CA GLN A 101 2.28 9.22 -1.50
C GLN A 101 3.35 10.21 -1.05
N GLU A 102 3.62 10.27 0.25
CA GLU A 102 4.59 11.19 0.85
C GLU A 102 6.03 10.98 0.33
N CYS A 103 6.49 9.72 0.30
CA CYS A 103 7.83 9.41 -0.17
C CYS A 103 7.99 9.65 -1.68
N SER A 104 6.96 9.37 -2.49
CA SER A 104 7.03 9.64 -3.93
C SER A 104 7.00 11.13 -4.24
N GLU A 105 6.29 11.95 -3.47
CA GLU A 105 6.33 13.41 -3.59
C GLU A 105 7.74 13.96 -3.29
N VAL A 106 8.35 13.52 -2.18
CA VAL A 106 9.73 13.88 -1.86
C VAL A 106 10.69 13.43 -2.97
N LEU A 107 10.48 12.22 -3.49
CA LEU A 107 11.30 11.68 -4.59
C LEU A 107 11.19 12.51 -5.85
N VAL A 108 9.99 12.96 -6.25
CA VAL A 108 9.79 13.88 -7.38
C VAL A 108 10.61 15.15 -7.18
N GLY A 109 10.48 15.83 -6.02
CA GLY A 109 11.22 17.04 -5.74
C GLY A 109 12.74 16.87 -5.78
N LYS A 110 13.27 15.73 -5.32
CA LYS A 110 14.70 15.40 -5.40
C LYS A 110 15.19 15.19 -6.84
N ILE A 111 14.37 14.49 -7.65
CA ILE A 111 14.67 14.25 -9.06
C ILE A 111 14.64 15.57 -9.85
N GLU A 112 13.65 16.42 -9.64
CA GLU A 112 13.55 17.74 -10.28
C GLU A 112 14.71 18.65 -9.91
N ALA A 113 15.19 18.56 -8.67
CA ALA A 113 16.39 19.25 -8.20
C ALA A 113 17.70 18.60 -8.70
N LYS A 114 17.62 17.47 -9.41
CA LYS A 114 18.78 16.65 -9.85
C LYS A 114 19.70 16.21 -8.69
N ASP A 115 19.12 16.06 -7.50
CA ASP A 115 19.77 15.56 -6.28
C ASP A 115 19.75 14.03 -6.28
N VAL A 116 20.77 13.41 -6.86
CA VAL A 116 20.87 11.94 -6.98
C VAL A 116 20.86 11.24 -5.61
N GLU A 117 21.66 11.73 -4.67
CA GLU A 117 21.78 11.14 -3.32
C GLU A 117 20.46 11.24 -2.56
N GLY A 118 19.83 12.42 -2.59
CA GLY A 118 18.51 12.64 -2.01
C GLY A 118 17.44 11.78 -2.65
N ALA A 119 17.46 11.62 -3.98
CA ALA A 119 16.53 10.76 -4.71
C ALA A 119 16.71 9.28 -4.35
N GLN A 120 17.95 8.79 -4.25
CA GLN A 120 18.25 7.41 -3.80
C GLN A 120 17.75 7.18 -2.37
N GLY A 121 17.95 8.13 -1.47
CA GLY A 121 17.45 8.05 -0.09
C GLY A 121 15.92 7.99 -0.02
N ALA A 122 15.24 8.88 -0.76
CA ALA A 122 13.77 8.89 -0.83
C ALA A 122 13.21 7.61 -1.46
N PHE A 123 13.83 7.09 -2.52
CA PHE A 123 13.45 5.83 -3.15
C PHE A 123 13.60 4.64 -2.20
N LYS A 124 14.69 4.58 -1.43
CA LYS A 124 14.90 3.55 -0.40
C LYS A 124 13.81 3.59 0.68
N ALA A 125 13.44 4.77 1.17
CA ALA A 125 12.38 4.94 2.15
C ALA A 125 11.03 4.47 1.59
N MET A 126 10.70 4.84 0.36
CA MET A 126 9.48 4.42 -0.34
C MET A 126 9.41 2.90 -0.50
N THR A 127 10.49 2.24 -0.91
CA THR A 127 10.51 0.78 -1.08
C THR A 127 10.40 0.02 0.23
N ALA A 128 10.88 0.58 1.34
CA ALA A 128 10.68 0.01 2.67
C ALA A 128 9.18 -0.02 3.06
N ALA A 129 8.43 1.05 2.76
CA ALA A 129 6.98 1.09 2.96
C ALA A 129 6.25 0.05 2.09
N CYS A 130 6.67 -0.12 0.84
CA CYS A 130 6.13 -1.17 -0.04
C CYS A 130 6.32 -2.57 0.56
N ALA A 131 7.49 -2.85 1.12
CA ALA A 131 7.80 -4.13 1.73
C ALA A 131 6.92 -4.41 2.96
N ALA A 132 6.67 -3.41 3.80
CA ALA A 132 5.80 -3.52 4.97
C ALA A 132 4.36 -3.88 4.58
N CYS A 133 3.78 -3.17 3.61
CA CYS A 133 2.45 -3.47 3.08
C CYS A 133 2.37 -4.88 2.46
N HIS A 134 3.35 -5.27 1.68
CA HIS A 134 3.37 -6.59 1.05
C HIS A 134 3.48 -7.71 2.09
N LYS A 135 4.18 -7.51 3.19
CA LYS A 135 4.25 -8.49 4.29
C LYS A 135 2.87 -8.76 4.90
N ALA A 136 2.05 -7.73 5.03
CA ALA A 136 0.72 -7.84 5.62
C ALA A 136 -0.34 -8.36 4.63
N HIS A 137 -0.30 -7.88 3.38
CA HIS A 137 -1.41 -8.04 2.44
C HIS A 137 -1.12 -8.90 1.20
N LYS A 138 0.16 -9.11 0.84
CA LYS A 138 0.51 -9.96 -0.29
C LYS A 138 0.59 -11.42 0.16
N LYS A 139 -0.44 -12.20 -0.15
CA LYS A 139 -0.37 -13.66 -0.02
C LYS A 139 0.48 -14.25 -1.16
N SER A 140 1.32 -15.18 -0.81
CA SER A 140 2.13 -16.00 -1.73
C SER A 140 1.23 -16.82 -2.64
#